data_ae14f4f163383c4b44b522fc99a83ed7
#
_entry.id   ae14f4f163383c4b44b522fc99a83ed7
#
_cell.length_a   1.000
_cell.length_b   1.000
_cell.length_c   1.000
_cell.angle_alpha   90.00
_cell.angle_beta   90.00
_cell.angle_gamma   90.00
#
_symmetry.space_group_name_H-M   'P 1'
#
loop_
_entity.id
_entity.type
_entity.pdbx_description
1 polymer ?
#
loop_
_entity_poly.entity_id
_entity_poly.type
_entity_poly.pdbx_seq_one_letter_code
_entity_poly.pdbx_strand_id
1 'polypeptide(L)'
;KTPPPAAQADAAASEPRIIRGNDRVIAPGKTAPRFDGAPVSFNFEEAPVAQVVRTILGDILKADYVLYPPLAGTVTLATRTPVTPDNAAFLLESALQANGLALVRDARGTYHVGRPDALKGVGGNVRQAGNGPLPPGYGAIVVPLQYIGAAEMAAILRPMMQGESLVRVDSLRNLLVLAGTRTQAEGWLDLVATFDVDLLKGMSVGVFPLKHASVKEVEAALKLVSGGGAPAAAGAGAATGRGSTATAGTTSAAAPGA
;
A
#
# COMPACT_ATOMS: atom_id res chain seq x y z
N LYS A 1 62.69 24.24 38.06
CA LYS A 1 61.21 23.96 38.07
C LYS A 1 60.65 24.35 36.72
N THR A 2 60.55 23.39 35.87
CA THR A 2 59.96 23.50 34.52
C THR A 2 58.43 23.40 34.66
N PRO A 3 57.67 24.31 34.10
CA PRO A 3 56.21 24.17 34.09
C PRO A 3 55.77 23.00 33.17
N PRO A 4 54.70 22.30 33.52
CA PRO A 4 54.21 21.19 32.72
C PRO A 4 53.65 21.71 31.38
N PRO A 5 53.74 20.93 30.29
CA PRO A 5 53.20 21.33 29.01
C PRO A 5 51.68 21.43 29.09
N ALA A 6 51.18 22.57 28.63
CA ALA A 6 49.74 22.78 28.47
C ALA A 6 49.15 21.72 27.58
N ALA A 7 48.13 21.04 28.12
CA ALA A 7 47.32 20.11 27.36
C ALA A 7 46.72 20.87 26.15
N GLN A 8 47.19 20.53 24.99
CA GLN A 8 46.50 20.87 23.75
C GLN A 8 45.17 20.09 23.77
N ALA A 9 44.15 20.80 24.17
CA ALA A 9 42.80 20.31 24.01
C ALA A 9 42.55 20.04 22.49
N ASP A 10 42.34 18.81 22.19
CA ASP A 10 41.87 18.35 20.89
C ASP A 10 40.64 19.16 20.46
N ALA A 11 40.89 20.18 19.68
CA ALA A 11 39.91 20.70 18.77
C ALA A 11 39.88 19.78 17.56
N ALA A 12 39.50 18.52 17.75
CA ALA A 12 38.97 17.70 16.69
C ALA A 12 37.68 18.39 16.27
N ALA A 13 37.83 19.33 15.33
CA ALA A 13 36.72 19.90 14.61
C ALA A 13 35.84 18.75 14.20
N SER A 14 34.61 18.70 14.72
CA SER A 14 33.62 17.74 14.34
C SER A 14 33.28 17.98 12.86
N GLU A 15 34.04 17.36 11.97
CA GLU A 15 33.70 17.34 10.56
C GLU A 15 32.27 16.81 10.44
N PRO A 16 31.41 17.46 9.66
CA PRO A 16 30.04 17.01 9.50
C PRO A 16 30.05 15.60 8.93
N ARG A 17 29.73 14.62 9.79
CA ARG A 17 29.69 13.22 9.39
C ARG A 17 28.39 12.97 8.64
N ILE A 18 28.49 12.94 7.31
CA ILE A 18 27.36 12.55 6.44
C ILE A 18 27.21 11.03 6.51
N ILE A 19 26.19 10.57 7.21
CA ILE A 19 25.78 9.17 7.19
C ILE A 19 24.80 9.03 6.02
N ARG A 20 25.27 8.43 4.92
CA ARG A 20 24.38 8.09 3.81
C ARG A 20 23.61 6.84 4.20
N GLY A 21 22.29 6.95 4.22
CA GLY A 21 21.40 5.79 4.34
C GLY A 21 21.50 4.90 3.09
N ASN A 22 21.10 3.66 3.22
CA ASN A 22 21.03 2.70 2.12
C ASN A 22 19.62 2.61 1.51
N ASP A 23 18.73 3.54 1.85
CA ASP A 23 17.32 3.62 1.45
C ASP A 23 16.50 2.32 1.68
N ARG A 24 17.04 1.43 2.51
CA ARG A 24 16.38 0.18 2.86
C ARG A 24 15.70 0.30 4.21
N VAL A 25 14.39 0.30 4.20
CA VAL A 25 13.56 0.35 5.40
C VAL A 25 13.39 -1.02 6.04
N ILE A 26 13.53 -2.08 5.23
CA ILE A 26 13.40 -3.49 5.65
C ILE A 26 14.51 -4.35 5.03
N ALA A 27 14.80 -5.48 5.68
CA ALA A 27 15.72 -6.47 5.13
C ALA A 27 15.20 -7.02 3.79
N PRO A 28 16.08 -7.39 2.85
CA PRO A 28 15.64 -7.98 1.59
C PRO A 28 14.84 -9.27 1.87
N GLY A 29 13.69 -9.40 1.22
CA GLY A 29 12.86 -10.60 1.31
C GLY A 29 13.58 -11.82 0.73
N LYS A 30 13.27 -13.00 1.26
CA LYS A 30 13.73 -14.24 0.66
C LYS A 30 13.09 -14.41 -0.70
N THR A 31 13.90 -14.73 -1.72
CA THR A 31 13.38 -15.05 -3.06
C THR A 31 12.47 -16.27 -2.96
N ALA A 32 11.26 -16.16 -3.46
CA ALA A 32 10.34 -17.28 -3.52
C ALA A 32 10.84 -18.29 -4.55
N PRO A 33 10.88 -19.59 -4.22
CA PRO A 33 11.16 -20.61 -5.22
C PRO A 33 10.04 -20.61 -6.26
N ARG A 34 10.44 -20.68 -7.51
CA ARG A 34 9.55 -20.84 -8.65
C ARG A 34 9.40 -22.32 -8.95
N PHE A 35 8.26 -22.67 -9.51
CA PHE A 35 8.08 -24.00 -10.03
C PHE A 35 8.67 -24.08 -11.43
N ASP A 36 9.75 -24.82 -11.57
CA ASP A 36 10.35 -25.10 -12.87
C ASP A 36 9.79 -26.43 -13.42
N GLY A 37 9.46 -26.45 -14.71
CA GLY A 37 8.92 -27.63 -15.36
C GLY A 37 8.37 -27.35 -16.75
N ALA A 38 8.10 -28.41 -17.47
CA ALA A 38 7.44 -28.31 -18.77
C ALA A 38 6.02 -27.75 -18.62
N PRO A 39 5.53 -26.96 -19.60
CA PRO A 39 4.15 -26.53 -19.62
C PRO A 39 3.20 -27.73 -19.62
N VAL A 40 2.13 -27.64 -18.84
CA VAL A 40 1.12 -28.70 -18.66
C VAL A 40 -0.27 -28.19 -19.04
N SER A 41 -1.11 -29.08 -19.53
CA SER A 41 -2.53 -28.81 -19.77
C SER A 41 -3.37 -29.78 -18.94
N PHE A 42 -4.49 -29.30 -18.43
CA PHE A 42 -5.42 -30.10 -17.66
C PHE A 42 -6.85 -29.64 -17.92
N ASN A 43 -7.77 -30.58 -17.76
CA ASN A 43 -9.21 -30.35 -17.85
C ASN A 43 -9.89 -31.06 -16.68
N PHE A 44 -10.46 -30.30 -15.77
CA PHE A 44 -11.27 -30.77 -14.66
C PHE A 44 -12.70 -30.27 -14.87
N GLU A 45 -13.67 -31.15 -14.91
CA GLU A 45 -15.08 -30.80 -14.98
C GLU A 45 -15.76 -31.32 -13.72
N GLU A 46 -16.35 -30.42 -12.94
CA GLU A 46 -17.02 -30.71 -11.65
C GLU A 46 -16.22 -31.64 -10.72
N ALA A 47 -14.90 -31.57 -10.81
CA ALA A 47 -14.03 -32.42 -10.01
C ALA A 47 -14.01 -32.00 -8.53
N PRO A 48 -14.02 -32.94 -7.58
CA PRO A 48 -13.86 -32.64 -6.17
C PRO A 48 -12.58 -31.85 -5.91
N VAL A 49 -12.63 -30.81 -5.09
CA VAL A 49 -11.47 -29.96 -4.74
C VAL A 49 -10.25 -30.80 -4.33
N ALA A 50 -10.47 -31.81 -3.48
CA ALA A 50 -9.38 -32.67 -2.98
C ALA A 50 -8.66 -33.43 -4.12
N GLN A 51 -9.36 -33.83 -5.16
CA GLN A 51 -8.77 -34.50 -6.33
C GLN A 51 -7.94 -33.50 -7.14
N VAL A 52 -8.49 -32.31 -7.43
CA VAL A 52 -7.80 -31.25 -8.18
C VAL A 52 -6.50 -30.85 -7.47
N VAL A 53 -6.55 -30.68 -6.14
CA VAL A 53 -5.37 -30.37 -5.33
C VAL A 53 -4.31 -31.47 -5.42
N ARG A 54 -4.69 -32.76 -5.30
CA ARG A 54 -3.76 -33.89 -5.42
C ARG A 54 -3.07 -33.92 -6.78
N THR A 55 -3.84 -33.75 -7.85
CA THR A 55 -3.28 -33.77 -9.21
C THR A 55 -2.36 -32.56 -9.44
N ILE A 56 -2.78 -31.35 -9.08
CA ILE A 56 -1.96 -30.16 -9.36
C ILE A 56 -0.74 -30.08 -8.42
N LEU A 57 -0.91 -30.17 -7.10
CA LEU A 57 0.22 -30.07 -6.17
C LEU A 57 1.09 -31.34 -6.17
N GLY A 58 0.48 -32.54 -6.22
CA GLY A 58 1.21 -33.80 -6.16
C GLY A 58 1.84 -34.21 -7.49
N ASP A 59 1.04 -34.32 -8.55
CA ASP A 59 1.50 -34.91 -9.80
C ASP A 59 2.21 -33.88 -10.69
N ILE A 60 1.67 -32.65 -10.79
CA ILE A 60 2.19 -31.60 -11.67
C ILE A 60 3.32 -30.82 -11.00
N LEU A 61 3.07 -30.28 -9.82
CA LEU A 61 4.04 -29.41 -9.12
C LEU A 61 5.04 -30.19 -8.27
N LYS A 62 4.75 -31.46 -8.01
CA LYS A 62 5.57 -32.37 -7.15
C LYS A 62 5.93 -31.71 -5.81
N ALA A 63 4.98 -30.97 -5.26
CA ALA A 63 5.12 -30.25 -4.02
C ALA A 63 4.49 -31.04 -2.85
N ASP A 64 5.11 -30.96 -1.67
CA ASP A 64 4.53 -31.53 -0.47
C ASP A 64 3.28 -30.73 -0.07
N TYR A 65 2.20 -31.44 0.28
CA TYR A 65 0.95 -30.79 0.67
C TYR A 65 0.23 -31.51 1.81
N VAL A 66 -0.54 -30.75 2.57
CA VAL A 66 -1.42 -31.21 3.64
C VAL A 66 -2.83 -30.69 3.41
N LEU A 67 -3.82 -31.58 3.49
CA LEU A 67 -5.22 -31.23 3.34
C LEU A 67 -5.91 -31.18 4.70
N TYR A 68 -6.65 -30.10 4.98
CA TYR A 68 -7.41 -29.88 6.20
C TYR A 68 -8.93 -30.03 5.91
N PRO A 69 -9.51 -31.19 6.21
CA PRO A 69 -10.97 -31.37 6.00
C PRO A 69 -11.80 -30.43 6.91
N PRO A 70 -13.04 -30.08 6.48
CA PRO A 70 -13.73 -30.49 5.27
C PRO A 70 -13.34 -29.67 4.05
N LEU A 71 -13.00 -30.32 2.94
CA LEU A 71 -12.77 -29.71 1.63
C LEU A 71 -14.03 -29.93 0.79
N ALA A 72 -15.03 -29.09 0.99
CA ALA A 72 -16.28 -29.14 0.24
C ALA A 72 -16.16 -28.34 -1.05
N GLY A 73 -16.91 -28.78 -2.07
CA GLY A 73 -17.03 -28.10 -3.35
C GLY A 73 -16.43 -28.87 -4.50
N THR A 74 -16.81 -28.44 -5.69
CA THR A 74 -16.31 -28.93 -6.98
C THR A 74 -15.66 -27.78 -7.74
N VAL A 75 -14.72 -28.12 -8.60
CA VAL A 75 -13.99 -27.17 -9.43
C VAL A 75 -14.08 -27.61 -10.89
N THR A 76 -14.45 -26.67 -11.75
CA THR A 76 -14.28 -26.79 -13.18
C THR A 76 -13.12 -25.90 -13.59
N LEU A 77 -12.03 -26.50 -14.05
CA LEU A 77 -10.79 -25.82 -14.40
C LEU A 77 -10.20 -26.42 -15.66
N ALA A 78 -10.24 -25.69 -16.75
CA ALA A 78 -9.74 -26.14 -18.05
C ALA A 78 -8.69 -25.16 -18.60
N THR A 79 -7.59 -25.69 -19.11
CA THR A 79 -6.58 -24.91 -19.82
C THR A 79 -6.68 -25.20 -21.32
N ARG A 80 -6.84 -24.15 -22.14
CA ARG A 80 -6.87 -24.28 -23.61
C ARG A 80 -5.47 -24.43 -24.20
N THR A 81 -4.49 -23.80 -23.55
CA THR A 81 -3.08 -23.84 -23.91
C THR A 81 -2.27 -24.40 -22.75
N PRO A 82 -1.14 -25.07 -23.01
CA PRO A 82 -0.25 -25.50 -21.95
C PRO A 82 0.21 -24.31 -21.10
N VAL A 83 0.10 -24.42 -19.79
CA VAL A 83 0.47 -23.38 -18.81
C VAL A 83 1.72 -23.77 -18.05
N THR A 84 2.50 -22.81 -17.65
CA THR A 84 3.66 -23.06 -16.80
C THR A 84 3.22 -23.56 -15.41
N PRO A 85 4.06 -24.33 -14.70
CA PRO A 85 3.73 -24.81 -13.35
C PRO A 85 3.36 -23.67 -12.36
N ASP A 86 4.01 -22.51 -12.45
CA ASP A 86 3.63 -21.34 -11.63
C ASP A 86 2.21 -20.86 -11.94
N ASN A 87 1.82 -20.83 -13.21
CA ASN A 87 0.46 -20.46 -13.59
C ASN A 87 -0.56 -21.54 -13.18
N ALA A 88 -0.18 -22.81 -13.21
CA ALA A 88 -1.03 -23.90 -12.69
C ALA A 88 -1.31 -23.73 -11.20
N ALA A 89 -0.29 -23.37 -10.42
CA ALA A 89 -0.45 -23.05 -8.99
C ALA A 89 -1.37 -21.83 -8.77
N PHE A 90 -1.24 -20.79 -9.59
CA PHE A 90 -2.09 -19.61 -9.55
C PHE A 90 -3.56 -19.93 -9.88
N LEU A 91 -3.80 -20.74 -10.92
CA LEU A 91 -5.15 -21.19 -11.27
C LEU A 91 -5.77 -22.03 -10.15
N LEU A 92 -4.97 -22.91 -9.52
CA LEU A 92 -5.41 -23.67 -8.36
C LEU A 92 -5.80 -22.74 -7.20
N GLU A 93 -4.97 -21.77 -6.87
CA GLU A 93 -5.27 -20.79 -5.80
C GLU A 93 -6.58 -20.05 -6.05
N SER A 94 -6.80 -19.60 -7.28
CA SER A 94 -8.04 -18.91 -7.66
C SER A 94 -9.27 -19.82 -7.54
N ALA A 95 -9.15 -21.08 -7.95
CA ALA A 95 -10.22 -22.07 -7.84
C ALA A 95 -10.54 -22.43 -6.38
N LEU A 96 -9.52 -22.53 -5.52
CA LEU A 96 -9.69 -22.73 -4.08
C LEU A 96 -10.38 -21.55 -3.42
N GLN A 97 -9.99 -20.33 -3.78
CA GLN A 97 -10.59 -19.10 -3.26
C GLN A 97 -12.08 -19.00 -3.61
N ALA A 98 -12.48 -19.39 -4.83
CA ALA A 98 -13.88 -19.42 -5.25
C ALA A 98 -14.73 -20.38 -4.38
N ASN A 99 -14.12 -21.42 -3.83
CA ASN A 99 -14.76 -22.37 -2.90
C ASN A 99 -14.56 -22.00 -1.40
N GLY A 100 -14.07 -20.81 -1.10
CA GLY A 100 -13.81 -20.36 0.27
C GLY A 100 -12.67 -21.08 0.97
N LEU A 101 -11.76 -21.68 0.20
CA LEU A 101 -10.57 -22.36 0.68
C LEU A 101 -9.33 -21.51 0.43
N ALA A 102 -8.32 -21.69 1.27
CA ALA A 102 -7.05 -21.00 1.15
C ALA A 102 -5.91 -22.01 0.94
N LEU A 103 -4.91 -21.57 0.19
CA LEU A 103 -3.63 -22.24 0.03
C LEU A 103 -2.59 -21.46 0.82
N VAL A 104 -1.91 -22.08 1.79
CA VAL A 104 -0.86 -21.46 2.59
C VAL A 104 0.42 -22.28 2.41
N ARG A 105 1.54 -21.60 2.18
CA ARG A 105 2.85 -22.24 2.12
C ARG A 105 3.58 -21.96 3.42
N ASP A 106 4.06 -23.01 4.08
CA ASP A 106 4.86 -22.88 5.31
C ASP A 106 6.33 -22.50 5.03
N ALA A 107 7.10 -22.27 6.09
CA ALA A 107 8.52 -21.94 5.99
C ALA A 107 9.39 -23.09 5.44
N ARG A 108 8.89 -24.33 5.47
CA ARG A 108 9.58 -25.53 4.97
C ARG A 108 9.30 -25.77 3.49
N GLY A 109 8.29 -25.09 2.94
CA GLY A 109 7.88 -25.23 1.55
C GLY A 109 6.66 -26.12 1.32
N THR A 110 6.07 -26.67 2.37
CA THR A 110 4.87 -27.50 2.32
C THR A 110 3.63 -26.64 2.10
N TYR A 111 2.73 -27.09 1.26
CA TYR A 111 1.46 -26.41 1.00
C TYR A 111 0.35 -26.96 1.88
N HIS A 112 -0.35 -26.08 2.54
CA HIS A 112 -1.50 -26.39 3.40
C HIS A 112 -2.76 -25.87 2.73
N VAL A 113 -3.74 -26.75 2.50
CA VAL A 113 -5.01 -26.42 1.85
C VAL A 113 -6.15 -26.67 2.81
N GLY A 114 -6.98 -25.67 3.01
CA GLY A 114 -8.12 -25.76 3.91
C GLY A 114 -8.87 -24.45 4.03
N ARG A 115 -9.81 -24.41 4.97
CA ARG A 115 -10.50 -23.14 5.28
C ARG A 115 -9.54 -22.16 5.94
N PRO A 116 -9.67 -20.85 5.69
CA PRO A 116 -8.79 -19.82 6.27
C PRO A 116 -8.64 -19.92 7.79
N ASP A 117 -9.74 -20.25 8.50
CA ASP A 117 -9.73 -20.39 9.96
C ASP A 117 -8.86 -21.56 10.45
N ALA A 118 -8.87 -22.67 9.74
CA ALA A 118 -8.06 -23.84 10.08
C ALA A 118 -6.56 -23.61 9.81
N LEU A 119 -6.24 -22.66 8.94
CA LEU A 119 -4.86 -22.34 8.53
C LEU A 119 -4.25 -21.18 9.31
N LYS A 120 -4.98 -20.50 10.20
CA LYS A 120 -4.46 -19.38 11.02
C LYS A 120 -3.24 -19.76 11.87
N GLY A 121 -3.10 -21.04 12.25
CA GLY A 121 -1.95 -21.54 12.99
C GLY A 121 -0.76 -21.97 12.15
N VAL A 122 -0.93 -22.08 10.84
CA VAL A 122 0.16 -22.37 9.92
C VAL A 122 0.92 -21.09 9.66
N GLY A 123 2.17 -21.02 10.13
CA GLY A 123 3.02 -19.85 9.93
C GLY A 123 3.26 -19.59 8.45
N GLY A 124 2.48 -18.69 7.87
CA GLY A 124 2.62 -18.28 6.49
C GLY A 124 3.94 -17.53 6.24
N ASN A 125 4.53 -17.71 5.06
CA ASN A 125 5.69 -16.93 4.65
C ASN A 125 5.36 -15.45 4.56
N VAL A 126 6.20 -14.62 5.18
CA VAL A 126 6.17 -13.17 4.98
C VAL A 126 6.78 -12.87 3.61
N ARG A 127 5.99 -12.29 2.73
CA ARG A 127 6.36 -11.89 1.38
C ARG A 127 6.63 -10.40 1.36
N GLN A 128 7.54 -9.96 0.52
CA GLN A 128 7.84 -8.54 0.33
C GLN A 128 7.45 -8.12 -1.07
N ALA A 129 6.74 -7.02 -1.20
CA ALA A 129 6.47 -6.39 -2.48
C ALA A 129 7.75 -5.82 -3.10
N GLY A 130 7.86 -5.87 -4.43
CA GLY A 130 8.98 -5.30 -5.16
C GLY A 130 10.10 -6.26 -5.57
N ASN A 131 10.11 -7.51 -5.08
CA ASN A 131 11.15 -8.50 -5.42
C ASN A 131 10.71 -9.50 -6.52
N GLY A 132 9.82 -9.10 -7.40
CA GLY A 132 9.27 -9.94 -8.46
C GLY A 132 7.87 -10.47 -8.15
N PRO A 133 7.34 -11.40 -8.96
CA PRO A 133 6.00 -11.94 -8.77
C PRO A 133 5.89 -12.64 -7.41
N LEU A 134 4.77 -12.45 -6.76
CA LEU A 134 4.50 -13.08 -5.47
C LEU A 134 4.35 -14.60 -5.64
N PRO A 135 4.85 -15.40 -4.69
CA PRO A 135 4.59 -16.84 -4.70
C PRO A 135 3.09 -17.10 -4.49
N PRO A 136 2.55 -18.20 -5.05
CA PRO A 136 1.17 -18.59 -4.83
C PRO A 136 0.93 -18.89 -3.35
N GLY A 137 -0.28 -18.60 -2.91
CA GLY A 137 -0.75 -18.87 -1.57
C GLY A 137 -1.11 -17.61 -0.77
N TYR A 138 -1.89 -17.83 0.28
CA TYR A 138 -2.27 -16.81 1.26
C TYR A 138 -1.10 -16.53 2.22
N GLY A 139 -0.88 -15.28 2.58
CA GLY A 139 0.14 -14.92 3.56
C GLY A 139 0.27 -13.42 3.78
N ALA A 140 1.14 -13.04 4.71
CA ALA A 140 1.46 -11.66 4.98
C ALA A 140 2.36 -11.06 3.89
N ILE A 141 2.07 -9.84 3.48
CA ILE A 141 2.79 -9.10 2.45
C ILE A 141 3.20 -7.77 3.04
N VAL A 142 4.50 -7.49 3.03
CA VAL A 142 5.06 -6.22 3.47
C VAL A 142 5.27 -5.34 2.24
N VAL A 143 4.65 -4.17 2.24
CA VAL A 143 4.69 -3.20 1.15
C VAL A 143 5.37 -1.93 1.66
N PRO A 144 6.64 -1.69 1.34
CA PRO A 144 7.29 -0.42 1.62
C PRO A 144 6.81 0.64 0.64
N LEU A 145 6.50 1.83 1.14
CA LEU A 145 6.07 2.98 0.35
C LEU A 145 7.21 4.00 0.29
N GLN A 146 7.34 4.67 -0.85
CA GLN A 146 8.43 5.62 -1.10
C GLN A 146 7.96 7.07 -1.02
N TYR A 147 6.85 7.40 -1.62
CA TYR A 147 6.41 8.78 -1.84
C TYR A 147 5.15 9.13 -1.04
N ILE A 148 4.19 8.22 -0.95
CA ILE A 148 2.94 8.44 -0.22
C ILE A 148 3.05 7.95 1.23
N GLY A 149 2.35 8.60 2.16
CA GLY A 149 2.29 8.17 3.56
C GLY A 149 1.50 6.86 3.73
N ALA A 150 2.00 5.95 4.60
CA ALA A 150 1.35 4.66 4.85
C ALA A 150 -0.10 4.79 5.34
N ALA A 151 -0.40 5.82 6.13
CA ALA A 151 -1.76 6.07 6.60
C ALA A 151 -2.71 6.51 5.47
N GLU A 152 -2.19 7.32 4.54
CA GLU A 152 -2.94 7.80 3.39
C GLU A 152 -3.20 6.68 2.38
N MET A 153 -2.17 5.89 2.04
CA MET A 153 -2.32 4.71 1.20
C MET A 153 -3.30 3.71 1.81
N ALA A 154 -3.25 3.50 3.13
CA ALA A 154 -4.20 2.64 3.82
C ALA A 154 -5.65 3.14 3.68
N ALA A 155 -5.88 4.46 3.69
CA ALA A 155 -7.21 5.04 3.48
C ALA A 155 -7.72 4.79 2.05
N ILE A 156 -6.84 4.82 1.06
CA ILE A 156 -7.16 4.51 -0.34
C ILE A 156 -7.49 3.02 -0.52
N LEU A 157 -6.74 2.14 0.13
CA LEU A 157 -6.90 0.69 -0.02
C LEU A 157 -8.12 0.13 0.74
N ARG A 158 -8.48 0.69 1.90
CA ARG A 158 -9.57 0.18 2.76
C ARG A 158 -10.90 -0.09 2.04
N PRO A 159 -11.42 0.78 1.16
CA PRO A 159 -12.67 0.54 0.46
C PRO A 159 -12.65 -0.68 -0.45
N MET A 160 -11.47 -1.07 -0.92
CA MET A 160 -11.27 -2.18 -1.85
C MET A 160 -10.87 -3.50 -1.17
N MET A 161 -10.54 -3.42 0.12
CA MET A 161 -10.12 -4.57 0.90
C MET A 161 -11.33 -5.18 1.63
N GLN A 162 -11.41 -6.49 1.62
CA GLN A 162 -12.43 -7.23 2.35
C GLN A 162 -11.87 -7.71 3.70
N GLY A 163 -12.63 -7.50 4.76
CA GLY A 163 -12.30 -8.01 6.09
C GLY A 163 -10.99 -7.47 6.67
N GLU A 164 -10.23 -8.34 7.32
CA GLU A 164 -8.98 -8.01 8.02
C GLU A 164 -7.73 -8.08 7.11
N SER A 165 -7.88 -7.82 5.81
CA SER A 165 -6.76 -7.90 4.87
C SER A 165 -5.67 -6.86 5.13
N LEU A 166 -6.01 -5.71 5.74
CA LEU A 166 -5.05 -4.72 6.22
C LEU A 166 -4.66 -5.06 7.67
N VAL A 167 -3.54 -5.75 7.85
CA VAL A 167 -3.08 -6.23 9.16
C VAL A 167 -2.48 -5.11 9.98
N ARG A 168 -1.62 -4.29 9.38
CA ARG A 168 -0.92 -3.21 10.09
C ARG A 168 -0.50 -2.07 9.17
N VAL A 169 -0.59 -0.86 9.70
CA VAL A 169 -0.02 0.37 9.12
C VAL A 169 1.15 0.81 10.00
N ASP A 170 2.36 0.86 9.45
CA ASP A 170 3.55 1.36 10.16
C ASP A 170 3.96 2.71 9.55
N SER A 171 3.49 3.79 10.16
CA SER A 171 3.81 5.15 9.71
C SER A 171 5.25 5.55 9.99
N LEU A 172 5.92 4.89 10.96
CA LEU A 172 7.30 5.20 11.29
C LEU A 172 8.27 4.73 10.20
N ARG A 173 8.02 3.53 9.67
CA ARG A 173 8.82 2.93 8.60
C ARG A 173 8.23 3.14 7.23
N ASN A 174 7.09 3.81 7.15
CA ASN A 174 6.31 4.03 5.94
C ASN A 174 6.02 2.74 5.16
N LEU A 175 5.47 1.75 5.85
CA LEU A 175 5.12 0.46 5.25
C LEU A 175 3.72 -0.02 5.65
N LEU A 176 3.15 -0.85 4.79
CA LEU A 176 1.90 -1.57 5.04
C LEU A 176 2.17 -3.06 5.19
N VAL A 177 1.44 -3.70 6.09
CA VAL A 177 1.38 -5.17 6.19
C VAL A 177 -0.02 -5.59 5.81
N LEU A 178 -0.13 -6.28 4.71
CA LEU A 178 -1.36 -6.80 4.15
C LEU A 178 -1.39 -8.32 4.30
N ALA A 179 -2.57 -8.92 4.36
CA ALA A 179 -2.73 -10.36 4.34
C ALA A 179 -3.74 -10.73 3.25
N GLY A 180 -3.34 -11.61 2.37
CA GLY A 180 -4.18 -12.01 1.25
C GLY A 180 -3.57 -13.09 0.38
N THR A 181 -4.35 -13.52 -0.60
CA THR A 181 -3.92 -14.40 -1.68
C THR A 181 -3.04 -13.64 -2.66
N ARG A 182 -2.33 -14.35 -3.52
CA ARG A 182 -1.53 -13.74 -4.58
C ARG A 182 -2.38 -12.83 -5.47
N THR A 183 -3.55 -13.31 -5.91
CA THR A 183 -4.46 -12.55 -6.78
C THR A 183 -4.91 -11.24 -6.16
N GLN A 184 -5.31 -11.27 -4.87
CA GLN A 184 -5.71 -10.07 -4.16
C GLN A 184 -4.54 -9.10 -4.01
N ALA A 185 -3.38 -9.63 -3.65
CA ALA A 185 -2.18 -8.85 -3.44
C ALA A 185 -1.71 -8.14 -4.71
N GLU A 186 -1.72 -8.82 -5.86
CA GLU A 186 -1.34 -8.23 -7.15
C GLU A 186 -2.24 -7.02 -7.46
N GLY A 187 -3.56 -7.13 -7.26
CA GLY A 187 -4.47 -5.99 -7.44
C GLY A 187 -4.19 -4.82 -6.49
N TRP A 188 -3.86 -5.10 -5.22
CA TRP A 188 -3.48 -4.03 -4.28
C TRP A 188 -2.13 -3.40 -4.63
N LEU A 189 -1.16 -4.19 -5.09
CA LEU A 189 0.15 -3.69 -5.49
C LEU A 189 0.08 -2.83 -6.75
N ASP A 190 -0.80 -3.15 -7.69
CA ASP A 190 -1.06 -2.31 -8.86
C ASP A 190 -1.62 -0.94 -8.46
N LEU A 191 -2.53 -0.91 -7.47
CA LEU A 191 -3.00 0.34 -6.90
C LEU A 191 -1.89 1.11 -6.19
N VAL A 192 -1.11 0.44 -5.35
CA VAL A 192 0.04 1.06 -4.68
C VAL A 192 0.98 1.67 -5.72
N ALA A 193 1.34 0.94 -6.77
CA ALA A 193 2.20 1.43 -7.83
C ALA A 193 1.61 2.65 -8.58
N THR A 194 0.29 2.75 -8.65
CA THR A 194 -0.40 3.87 -9.29
C THR A 194 -0.33 5.15 -8.44
N PHE A 195 -0.40 5.03 -7.12
CA PHE A 195 -0.44 6.18 -6.21
C PHE A 195 0.89 6.51 -5.55
N ASP A 196 1.82 5.55 -5.41
CA ASP A 196 3.15 5.75 -4.82
C ASP A 196 4.14 6.29 -5.85
N VAL A 197 3.82 7.48 -6.38
CA VAL A 197 4.60 8.16 -7.41
C VAL A 197 5.25 9.42 -6.87
N ASP A 198 6.42 9.74 -7.40
CA ASP A 198 7.13 10.97 -7.06
C ASP A 198 6.43 12.20 -7.66
N LEU A 199 5.64 12.86 -6.84
CA LEU A 199 4.92 14.07 -7.23
C LEU A 199 5.87 15.24 -7.57
N LEU A 200 7.08 15.24 -7.02
CA LEU A 200 8.05 16.30 -7.29
C LEU A 200 8.77 16.13 -8.62
N LYS A 201 8.75 14.94 -9.19
CA LYS A 201 9.45 14.62 -10.46
C LYS A 201 8.89 15.40 -11.66
N GLY A 202 7.63 15.83 -11.58
CA GLY A 202 6.97 16.69 -12.57
C GLY A 202 6.98 18.17 -12.24
N MET A 203 7.50 18.58 -11.07
CA MET A 203 7.54 19.97 -10.62
C MET A 203 8.96 20.49 -10.58
N SER A 204 9.12 21.74 -11.01
CA SER A 204 10.40 22.45 -10.86
C SER A 204 10.48 23.06 -9.46
N VAL A 205 11.48 22.69 -8.70
CA VAL A 205 11.72 23.24 -7.36
C VAL A 205 12.91 24.19 -7.44
N GLY A 206 12.70 25.46 -7.06
CA GLY A 206 13.76 26.46 -6.96
C GLY A 206 13.93 26.93 -5.52
N VAL A 207 15.17 27.00 -5.05
CA VAL A 207 15.52 27.59 -3.75
C VAL A 207 16.09 28.96 -3.99
N PHE A 208 15.42 30.00 -3.50
CA PHE A 208 15.82 31.38 -3.67
C PHE A 208 16.22 31.99 -2.32
N PRO A 209 17.49 32.32 -2.06
CA PRO A 209 17.89 33.01 -0.86
C PRO A 209 17.35 34.45 -0.87
N LEU A 210 16.54 34.78 0.12
CA LEU A 210 15.98 36.12 0.29
C LEU A 210 17.01 37.01 0.97
N LYS A 211 17.33 38.16 0.36
CA LYS A 211 18.33 39.12 0.89
C LYS A 211 17.68 40.35 1.59
N HIS A 212 16.51 40.78 1.12
CA HIS A 212 15.90 42.04 1.53
C HIS A 212 14.39 41.94 1.89
N ALA A 213 13.83 40.76 1.84
CA ALA A 213 12.43 40.51 2.20
C ALA A 213 12.30 39.34 3.15
N SER A 214 11.31 39.38 4.02
CA SER A 214 11.00 38.26 4.89
C SER A 214 10.18 37.18 4.12
N VAL A 215 10.27 35.93 4.58
CA VAL A 215 9.52 34.82 3.99
C VAL A 215 8.01 35.11 3.96
N LYS A 216 7.47 35.78 5.01
CA LYS A 216 6.05 36.13 5.10
C LYS A 216 5.62 37.16 4.05
N GLU A 217 6.47 38.12 3.74
CA GLU A 217 6.20 39.15 2.72
C GLU A 217 6.17 38.54 1.32
N VAL A 218 7.13 37.64 1.04
CA VAL A 218 7.18 36.94 -0.24
C VAL A 218 6.00 35.98 -0.39
N GLU A 219 5.62 35.28 0.67
CA GLU A 219 4.45 34.40 0.67
C GLU A 219 3.14 35.19 0.41
N ALA A 220 2.98 36.34 1.04
CA ALA A 220 1.82 37.22 0.83
C ALA A 220 1.77 37.74 -0.62
N ALA A 221 2.90 38.16 -1.16
CA ALA A 221 3.00 38.61 -2.55
C ALA A 221 2.71 37.47 -3.55
N LEU A 222 3.23 36.27 -3.30
CA LEU A 222 2.95 35.09 -4.13
C LEU A 222 1.48 34.70 -4.11
N LYS A 223 0.82 34.76 -2.96
CA LYS A 223 -0.63 34.52 -2.86
C LYS A 223 -1.45 35.53 -3.66
N LEU A 224 -1.02 36.78 -3.71
CA LEU A 224 -1.67 37.82 -4.54
C LEU A 224 -1.50 37.52 -6.05
N VAL A 225 -0.30 37.10 -6.47
CA VAL A 225 0.00 36.83 -7.88
C VAL A 225 -0.63 35.52 -8.36
N SER A 226 -0.69 34.49 -7.49
CA SER A 226 -1.27 33.18 -7.85
C SER A 226 -2.80 33.13 -7.87
N GLY A 227 -3.48 34.28 -7.60
CA GLY A 227 -4.93 34.37 -7.71
C GLY A 227 -5.74 33.70 -6.60
N GLY A 228 -5.10 33.31 -5.54
CA GLY A 228 -5.72 32.65 -4.38
C GLY A 228 -6.07 33.61 -3.25
N GLY A 229 -6.89 34.63 -3.48
CA GLY A 229 -7.42 35.47 -2.41
C GLY A 229 -7.55 36.92 -2.84
N ALA A 230 -8.74 37.33 -3.20
CA ALA A 230 -9.07 38.75 -3.27
C ALA A 230 -8.87 39.34 -1.87
N PRO A 231 -8.01 40.37 -1.68
CA PRO A 231 -7.97 41.07 -0.41
C PRO A 231 -9.29 41.85 -0.29
N ALA A 232 -10.05 41.58 0.76
CA ALA A 232 -11.08 42.49 1.21
C ALA A 232 -10.41 43.84 1.45
N ALA A 233 -10.67 44.78 0.58
CA ALA A 233 -10.23 46.15 0.69
C ALA A 233 -10.82 46.73 1.98
N ALA A 234 -9.99 46.94 2.99
CA ALA A 234 -10.29 47.82 4.09
C ALA A 234 -10.24 49.25 3.56
N GLY A 235 -11.39 49.73 3.11
CA GLY A 235 -11.61 51.12 2.78
C GLY A 235 -11.76 51.94 4.06
N ALA A 236 -10.68 52.66 4.43
CA ALA A 236 -10.79 53.81 5.27
C ALA A 236 -11.30 54.98 4.41
N GLY A 237 -12.49 55.46 4.69
CA GLY A 237 -13.07 56.64 4.10
C GLY A 237 -14.05 57.25 5.02
N ALA A 238 -13.56 58.25 5.81
CA ALA A 238 -14.38 59.18 6.57
C ALA A 238 -15.18 60.08 5.61
N ALA A 239 -16.41 60.39 5.94
CA ALA A 239 -16.98 61.74 6.07
C ALA A 239 -18.47 61.77 5.74
N THR A 240 -19.21 62.20 6.75
CA THR A 240 -20.28 63.18 6.80
C THR A 240 -21.43 63.15 5.82
N GLY A 241 -22.63 63.11 6.38
CA GLY A 241 -23.73 63.88 5.81
C GLY A 241 -25.11 63.23 5.88
N ARG A 242 -25.81 63.55 6.96
CA ARG A 242 -27.24 63.94 7.00
C ARG A 242 -28.29 63.22 6.14
N GLY A 243 -29.24 62.67 6.83
CA GLY A 243 -30.61 63.16 6.61
C GLY A 243 -31.64 62.17 6.13
N SER A 244 -32.55 61.92 7.05
CA SER A 244 -34.01 61.90 6.84
C SER A 244 -34.72 60.62 6.43
N THR A 245 -35.43 60.14 7.39
CA THR A 245 -36.87 59.84 7.49
C THR A 245 -37.50 58.75 6.63
N ALA A 246 -38.03 57.79 7.39
CA ALA A 246 -39.41 57.24 7.34
C ALA A 246 -39.78 56.42 6.09
N THR A 247 -40.33 55.25 6.19
CA THR A 247 -41.64 54.90 6.69
C THR A 247 -41.88 53.41 6.50
N ALA A 248 -42.38 52.78 7.51
CA ALA A 248 -43.24 51.67 7.67
C ALA A 248 -43.93 51.03 6.43
N GLY A 249 -44.09 49.74 6.52
CA GLY A 249 -45.00 48.98 5.67
C GLY A 249 -44.87 47.48 5.92
N THR A 250 -45.40 47.01 6.99
CA THR A 250 -46.19 45.82 7.32
C THR A 250 -46.81 45.09 6.13
N THR A 251 -46.79 43.80 6.21
CA THR A 251 -47.85 42.76 6.21
C THR A 251 -47.34 41.54 5.47
N SER A 252 -47.26 40.40 6.11
CA SER A 252 -48.25 39.46 6.59
C SER A 252 -48.55 38.31 5.59
N ALA A 253 -48.37 37.10 6.09
CA ALA A 253 -49.15 35.88 5.90
C ALA A 253 -48.99 35.14 4.57
N ALA A 254 -48.85 33.88 4.48
CA ALA A 254 -49.32 32.66 5.10
C ALA A 254 -48.91 31.50 4.20
N ALA A 255 -48.57 30.36 4.76
CA ALA A 255 -48.71 29.05 4.16
C ALA A 255 -50.21 28.70 4.11
N PRO A 256 -50.72 27.57 3.55
CA PRO A 256 -50.10 26.24 3.56
C PRO A 256 -50.46 25.36 2.32
N GLY A 257 -49.89 24.14 2.30
CA GLY A 257 -50.62 22.90 2.04
C GLY A 257 -50.59 22.34 0.61
N ALA A 258 -50.01 21.28 0.44
CA ALA A 258 -50.46 19.90 0.22
C ALA A 258 -49.27 19.00 -0.10
#